data_069fd8de4b7514e931a88f4a7cd7d2be
#
_entry.id   069fd8de4b7514e931a88f4a7cd7d2be
#
_cell.length_a   1.000
_cell.length_b   1.000
_cell.length_c   1.000
_cell.angle_alpha   90.00
_cell.angle_beta   90.00
_cell.angle_gamma   90.00
#
_symmetry.space_group_name_H-M   'P 1'
#
loop_
_entity.id
_entity.type
_entity.pdbx_description
1 polymer ?
#
loop_
_entity_poly.entity_id
_entity_poly.type
_entity_poly.pdbx_seq_one_letter_code
_entity_poly.pdbx_strand_id
1 'polypeptide(L)'
;MKKFLALLLALIMVVSLAACAGTPDPTDPPKGNDPTNAPTEKPTEAPKNDPTEAENPLAGTYDITMWVSELPGVADLTQKQIDAFEAANPGIIINASIEGVTEADAASKVINDVATAPDIYCFAQDQLARLVQASALAAPGKGAAATITENNDAGSVASASVAGTLYAYPLTADNGYYLYYNTSLFTEEDVESMEKIIEICEQNNLKFRYALENGWYTASFFFATGCHSTWTMNENGEYVSIDDDFNSANGLIAMKGMEKLAKSPAYDSDNNIFADCAAIVTGTWAATDAANYFGENLGATDLPSFEVDGTSYHLGSYTGVKLMGVKPQTDTKKAAVLSQLAQWLTNEQCQNERFAEFGWGPTNLAAQATDAVKANESLAALAKQSVYGQPQGQIHGAWWDISKLLGADAKAAESEADLQTALDEYKTAIDGLFSMSDEQKRAWSVIGSIGGTNWDTDFSMTEEPANTWTSEPIEMKAGQEFKVRMGAAWDVNFGANGEAGGANIVVEADGTYKVVFVWDGESVCTSITLVPVE
;
A
#
# COMPACT_ATOMS: atom_id res chain seq x y z
N MET A 1 -5.23 -40.20 23.43
CA MET A 1 -4.59 -39.97 22.13
C MET A 1 -3.36 -39.07 22.24
N LYS A 2 -2.42 -39.33 23.18
CA LYS A 2 -1.17 -38.59 23.36
C LYS A 2 0.07 -39.47 23.43
N LYS A 3 0.02 -40.69 22.86
CA LYS A 3 1.14 -41.67 22.88
C LYS A 3 1.49 -42.25 21.50
N PHE A 4 0.98 -41.68 20.38
CA PHE A 4 1.28 -42.16 19.03
C PHE A 4 2.11 -41.20 18.16
N LEU A 5 2.49 -40.04 18.67
CA LEU A 5 3.27 -39.03 17.92
C LEU A 5 4.78 -39.01 18.26
N ALA A 6 5.24 -39.93 19.13
CA ALA A 6 6.63 -39.98 19.54
C ALA A 6 7.46 -41.10 18.87
N LEU A 7 6.87 -41.84 17.93
CA LEU A 7 7.54 -43.00 17.30
C LEU A 7 7.84 -42.82 15.80
N LEU A 8 7.56 -41.67 15.22
CA LEU A 8 7.83 -41.39 13.80
C LEU A 8 9.02 -40.46 13.54
N LEU A 9 9.70 -39.98 14.56
CA LEU A 9 10.87 -39.07 14.46
C LEU A 9 12.21 -39.75 14.76
N ALA A 10 12.27 -41.08 14.92
CA ALA A 10 13.49 -41.83 15.26
C ALA A 10 14.02 -42.74 14.13
N LEU A 11 13.54 -42.62 12.88
CA LEU A 11 13.91 -43.55 11.80
C LEU A 11 14.58 -42.92 10.57
N ILE A 12 15.08 -41.68 10.61
CA ILE A 12 15.79 -41.03 9.49
C ILE A 12 17.19 -40.55 9.90
N MET A 13 17.87 -41.23 10.77
CA MET A 13 19.28 -40.91 11.12
C MET A 13 20.14 -42.17 11.24
N VAL A 14 20.14 -43.03 10.26
CA VAL A 14 21.22 -44.02 10.09
C VAL A 14 21.25 -44.45 8.64
N VAL A 15 22.02 -43.80 7.78
CA VAL A 15 22.77 -44.37 6.64
C VAL A 15 23.62 -43.24 6.02
N SER A 16 24.89 -43.11 6.45
CA SER A 16 26.00 -42.62 5.64
C SER A 16 27.28 -42.58 6.48
N LEU A 17 27.90 -43.76 6.64
CA LEU A 17 29.26 -43.90 7.12
C LEU A 17 29.81 -45.24 6.59
N ALA A 18 30.63 -45.18 5.54
CA ALA A 18 31.68 -46.11 5.12
C ALA A 18 31.98 -45.80 3.64
N ALA A 19 33.16 -45.34 3.24
CA ALA A 19 34.42 -46.02 3.39
C ALA A 19 35.60 -45.06 3.09
N CYS A 20 36.51 -45.00 4.02
CA CYS A 20 37.93 -44.63 3.79
C CYS A 20 38.79 -45.87 3.69
N ALA A 21 39.91 -45.73 2.98
CA ALA A 21 41.19 -46.49 3.00
C ALA A 21 41.58 -46.95 1.61
N GLY A 22 42.80 -46.71 1.09
CA GLY A 22 44.08 -46.49 1.67
C GLY A 22 45.09 -46.24 0.56
N THR A 23 46.14 -45.54 0.88
CA THR A 23 47.42 -45.40 0.15
C THR A 23 48.23 -46.70 0.24
N PRO A 24 49.24 -46.96 -0.68
CA PRO A 24 50.58 -46.53 -0.35
C PRO A 24 51.46 -46.06 -1.55
N ASP A 25 52.42 -45.24 -1.23
CA ASP A 25 53.69 -44.86 -1.84
C ASP A 25 54.72 -45.98 -1.76
N PRO A 26 56.01 -45.85 -2.23
CA PRO A 26 56.63 -45.28 -3.41
C PRO A 26 57.62 -46.28 -4.12
N THR A 27 58.20 -45.92 -5.27
CA THR A 27 59.61 -46.28 -5.61
C THR A 27 60.12 -45.56 -6.86
N ASP A 28 61.25 -44.94 -6.70
CA ASP A 28 62.18 -44.29 -7.68
C ASP A 28 63.03 -45.27 -8.46
N PRO A 29 63.98 -44.81 -9.31
CA PRO A 29 63.98 -44.72 -10.78
C PRO A 29 64.99 -45.68 -11.49
N PRO A 30 65.25 -45.58 -12.79
CA PRO A 30 66.61 -45.25 -13.21
C PRO A 30 66.80 -44.37 -14.45
N LYS A 31 67.91 -43.71 -14.43
CA LYS A 31 68.60 -42.81 -15.34
C LYS A 31 68.86 -43.33 -16.75
N GLY A 32 69.02 -42.39 -17.67
CA GLY A 32 70.08 -42.44 -18.68
C GLY A 32 69.65 -42.09 -20.08
N ASN A 33 70.07 -41.00 -20.60
CA ASN A 33 71.02 -40.56 -21.65
C ASN A 33 70.45 -39.44 -22.55
N ASP A 34 71.15 -38.31 -22.48
CA ASP A 34 71.33 -37.24 -23.47
C ASP A 34 72.21 -37.68 -24.65
N PRO A 35 72.44 -36.87 -25.70
CA PRO A 35 71.80 -35.67 -26.26
C PRO A 35 71.65 -35.71 -27.80
N THR A 36 70.94 -34.79 -28.45
CA THR A 36 71.40 -34.12 -29.67
C THR A 36 70.58 -32.89 -30.04
N ASN A 37 71.32 -31.89 -30.54
CA ASN A 37 70.96 -30.49 -30.80
C ASN A 37 69.93 -30.21 -31.93
N ALA A 38 69.26 -29.09 -31.74
CA ALA A 38 68.95 -27.94 -32.61
C ALA A 38 67.67 -28.01 -33.46
N PRO A 39 67.07 -26.87 -33.84
CA PRO A 39 67.26 -25.46 -33.48
C PRO A 39 65.98 -24.74 -32.92
N THR A 40 66.27 -23.62 -32.31
CA THR A 40 65.34 -22.61 -31.72
C THR A 40 64.35 -22.09 -32.74
N GLU A 41 63.04 -22.36 -32.51
CA GLU A 41 61.98 -21.54 -33.00
C GLU A 41 61.41 -20.76 -31.79
N LYS A 42 61.28 -19.43 -31.95
CA LYS A 42 60.80 -18.47 -31.05
C LYS A 42 59.30 -18.76 -30.70
N PRO A 43 58.86 -18.84 -29.43
CA PRO A 43 57.45 -19.04 -29.15
C PRO A 43 56.67 -17.79 -29.59
N THR A 44 55.78 -17.99 -30.55
CA THR A 44 54.71 -17.03 -30.81
C THR A 44 53.81 -17.00 -29.56
N GLU A 45 53.74 -15.85 -28.88
CA GLU A 45 52.77 -15.63 -27.82
C GLU A 45 51.37 -15.95 -28.36
N ALA A 46 50.70 -16.92 -27.74
CA ALA A 46 49.28 -17.12 -27.92
C ALA A 46 48.55 -15.85 -27.46
N PRO A 47 47.49 -15.39 -28.15
CA PRO A 47 46.72 -14.26 -27.70
C PRO A 47 46.18 -14.60 -26.32
N LYS A 48 46.50 -13.77 -25.31
CA LYS A 48 45.80 -13.71 -24.06
C LYS A 48 44.37 -13.33 -24.42
N ASN A 49 43.47 -14.30 -24.45
CA ASN A 49 42.06 -14.01 -24.28
C ASN A 49 41.90 -13.57 -22.81
N ASP A 50 41.92 -12.28 -22.57
CA ASP A 50 41.25 -11.74 -21.39
C ASP A 50 39.81 -12.26 -21.45
N PRO A 51 39.25 -12.80 -20.35
CA PRO A 51 37.85 -13.13 -20.34
C PRO A 51 37.10 -11.83 -20.57
N THR A 52 36.52 -11.68 -21.76
CA THR A 52 35.56 -10.61 -22.03
C THR A 52 34.49 -10.77 -20.95
N GLU A 53 34.40 -9.82 -20.02
CA GLU A 53 33.28 -9.74 -19.07
C GLU A 53 32.03 -9.89 -19.92
N ALA A 54 31.19 -10.86 -19.60
CA ALA A 54 29.96 -11.11 -20.34
C ALA A 54 29.12 -9.82 -20.26
N GLU A 55 28.85 -9.20 -21.40
CA GLU A 55 28.04 -7.99 -21.43
C GLU A 55 26.72 -8.25 -20.72
N ASN A 56 26.31 -7.34 -19.80
CA ASN A 56 25.05 -7.43 -19.12
C ASN A 56 23.92 -7.44 -20.18
N PRO A 57 23.10 -8.50 -20.27
CA PRO A 57 22.07 -8.60 -21.30
C PRO A 57 21.00 -7.49 -21.19
N LEU A 58 20.93 -6.82 -20.03
CA LEU A 58 20.04 -5.69 -19.75
C LEU A 58 20.74 -4.34 -19.90
N ALA A 59 21.99 -4.29 -20.38
CA ALA A 59 22.67 -3.03 -20.64
C ALA A 59 21.84 -2.13 -21.57
N GLY A 60 21.71 -0.87 -21.20
CA GLY A 60 20.92 0.14 -21.90
C GLY A 60 20.63 1.35 -21.03
N THR A 61 20.00 2.35 -21.63
CA THR A 61 19.48 3.54 -20.93
C THR A 61 17.96 3.44 -20.86
N TYR A 62 17.42 3.66 -19.65
CA TYR A 62 15.99 3.51 -19.35
C TYR A 62 15.46 4.78 -18.71
N ASP A 63 14.48 5.39 -19.35
CA ASP A 63 13.69 6.47 -18.74
C ASP A 63 12.60 5.81 -17.88
N ILE A 64 12.62 6.10 -16.56
CA ILE A 64 11.74 5.48 -15.57
C ILE A 64 11.03 6.56 -14.78
N THR A 65 9.70 6.46 -14.68
CA THR A 65 8.87 7.30 -13.82
C THR A 65 8.52 6.56 -12.54
N MET A 66 8.59 7.25 -11.39
CA MET A 66 8.34 6.64 -10.08
C MET A 66 7.49 7.55 -9.19
N TRP A 67 6.55 6.96 -8.48
CA TRP A 67 5.89 7.57 -7.32
C TRP A 67 6.36 6.90 -6.03
N VAL A 68 6.88 7.72 -5.14
CA VAL A 68 7.33 7.33 -3.80
C VAL A 68 6.59 8.17 -2.76
N SER A 69 6.76 7.89 -1.47
CA SER A 69 6.17 8.72 -0.42
C SER A 69 6.49 10.20 -0.61
N GLU A 70 5.50 11.05 -0.35
CA GLU A 70 5.65 12.51 -0.43
C GLU A 70 6.48 13.13 0.72
N LEU A 71 6.90 12.31 1.70
CA LEU A 71 7.71 12.79 2.82
C LEU A 71 9.04 13.37 2.32
N PRO A 72 9.45 14.55 2.87
CA PRO A 72 10.71 15.17 2.49
C PRO A 72 11.91 14.22 2.63
N GLY A 73 12.77 14.17 1.60
CA GLY A 73 13.97 13.34 1.58
C GLY A 73 13.78 11.94 0.98
N VAL A 74 12.55 11.42 0.87
CA VAL A 74 12.31 10.06 0.33
C VAL A 74 12.71 9.96 -1.13
N ALA A 75 12.39 10.97 -1.95
CA ALA A 75 12.81 11.00 -3.35
C ALA A 75 14.35 11.04 -3.48
N ASP A 76 15.03 11.84 -2.64
CA ASP A 76 16.49 11.96 -2.64
C ASP A 76 17.16 10.66 -2.21
N LEU A 77 16.64 9.97 -1.19
CA LEU A 77 17.14 8.65 -0.78
C LEU A 77 16.89 7.61 -1.88
N THR A 78 15.71 7.62 -2.50
CA THR A 78 15.40 6.72 -3.60
C THR A 78 16.38 6.91 -4.77
N GLN A 79 16.72 8.16 -5.13
CA GLN A 79 17.73 8.43 -6.17
C GLN A 79 19.10 7.85 -5.79
N LYS A 80 19.57 8.03 -4.55
CA LYS A 80 20.84 7.42 -4.08
C LYS A 80 20.82 5.89 -4.17
N GLN A 81 19.67 5.26 -3.89
CA GLN A 81 19.50 3.82 -3.99
C GLN A 81 19.49 3.33 -5.46
N ILE A 82 18.98 4.16 -6.38
CA ILE A 82 19.06 3.91 -7.83
C ILE A 82 20.53 4.03 -8.30
N ASP A 83 21.25 5.06 -7.86
CA ASP A 83 22.67 5.23 -8.21
C ASP A 83 23.50 4.02 -7.73
N ALA A 84 23.19 3.49 -6.54
CA ALA A 84 23.81 2.27 -6.02
C ALA A 84 23.42 1.02 -6.82
N PHE A 85 22.18 0.93 -7.32
CA PHE A 85 21.77 -0.13 -8.24
C PHE A 85 22.55 -0.10 -9.55
N GLU A 86 22.74 1.07 -10.16
CA GLU A 86 23.52 1.25 -11.38
C GLU A 86 24.99 0.83 -11.17
N ALA A 87 25.57 1.24 -10.04
CA ALA A 87 26.94 0.85 -9.68
C ALA A 87 27.11 -0.67 -9.53
N ALA A 88 26.08 -1.36 -9.03
CA ALA A 88 26.05 -2.82 -8.88
C ALA A 88 25.72 -3.56 -10.18
N ASN A 89 25.16 -2.85 -11.19
CA ASN A 89 24.71 -3.43 -12.46
C ASN A 89 25.34 -2.69 -13.66
N PRO A 90 26.64 -2.85 -13.91
CA PRO A 90 27.33 -2.14 -14.98
C PRO A 90 26.64 -2.26 -16.34
N GLY A 91 26.51 -1.13 -17.03
CA GLY A 91 25.86 -1.03 -18.33
C GLY A 91 24.35 -0.72 -18.27
N ILE A 92 23.69 -0.76 -17.11
CA ILE A 92 22.34 -0.23 -16.91
C ILE A 92 22.47 1.25 -16.50
N ILE A 93 21.74 2.13 -17.19
CA ILE A 93 21.65 3.56 -16.87
C ILE A 93 20.17 3.90 -16.71
N ILE A 94 19.81 4.53 -15.60
CA ILE A 94 18.44 4.90 -15.25
C ILE A 94 18.30 6.41 -15.18
N ASN A 95 17.49 6.99 -16.06
CA ASN A 95 17.03 8.36 -15.96
C ASN A 95 15.72 8.36 -15.16
N ALA A 96 15.80 8.49 -13.85
CA ALA A 96 14.61 8.45 -12.99
C ALA A 96 13.92 9.83 -12.93
N SER A 97 12.59 9.83 -13.07
CA SER A 97 11.73 10.94 -12.69
C SER A 97 10.91 10.51 -11.46
N ILE A 98 11.26 11.04 -10.29
CA ILE A 98 10.70 10.62 -9.00
C ILE A 98 9.78 11.72 -8.48
N GLU A 99 8.52 11.36 -8.19
CA GLU A 99 7.50 12.26 -7.66
C GLU A 99 7.00 11.74 -6.31
N GLY A 100 6.75 12.66 -5.36
CA GLY A 100 6.12 12.36 -4.08
C GLY A 100 4.60 12.25 -4.25
N VAL A 101 4.05 11.07 -3.92
CA VAL A 101 2.61 10.79 -3.92
C VAL A 101 2.29 9.98 -2.68
N THR A 102 1.23 10.37 -1.94
CA THR A 102 0.80 9.60 -0.78
C THR A 102 0.37 8.18 -1.17
N GLU A 103 0.81 7.19 -0.41
CA GLU A 103 0.47 5.79 -0.66
C GLU A 103 -1.04 5.52 -0.57
N ALA A 104 -1.79 6.36 0.14
CA ALA A 104 -3.25 6.29 0.23
C ALA A 104 -3.94 6.64 -1.10
N ASP A 105 -3.38 7.58 -1.89
CA ASP A 105 -3.99 8.06 -3.14
C ASP A 105 -3.46 7.35 -4.39
N ALA A 106 -2.28 6.74 -4.29
CA ALA A 106 -1.54 6.23 -5.43
C ALA A 106 -2.37 5.30 -6.32
N ALA A 107 -3.07 4.32 -5.72
CA ALA A 107 -3.86 3.36 -6.50
C ALA A 107 -5.01 4.03 -7.25
N SER A 108 -5.73 4.96 -6.63
CA SER A 108 -6.82 5.69 -7.30
C SER A 108 -6.30 6.49 -8.49
N LYS A 109 -5.15 7.17 -8.34
CA LYS A 109 -4.50 7.90 -9.43
C LYS A 109 -4.03 6.96 -10.56
N VAL A 110 -3.44 5.80 -10.22
CA VAL A 110 -3.02 4.78 -11.20
C VAL A 110 -4.21 4.21 -11.96
N ILE A 111 -5.29 3.83 -11.25
CA ILE A 111 -6.47 3.22 -11.84
C ILE A 111 -7.21 4.19 -12.76
N ASN A 112 -7.20 5.48 -12.43
CA ASN A 112 -7.81 6.51 -13.28
C ASN A 112 -7.20 6.54 -14.68
N ASP A 113 -5.88 6.30 -14.81
CA ASP A 113 -5.22 6.17 -16.11
C ASP A 113 -3.97 5.27 -15.99
N VAL A 114 -4.16 3.96 -16.18
CA VAL A 114 -3.07 2.98 -16.14
C VAL A 114 -2.03 3.22 -17.24
N ALA A 115 -2.43 3.78 -18.38
CA ALA A 115 -1.51 3.99 -19.51
C ALA A 115 -0.45 5.04 -19.16
N THR A 116 -0.84 6.14 -18.52
CA THR A 116 0.06 7.24 -18.11
C THR A 116 0.65 7.07 -16.71
N ALA A 117 0.18 6.07 -15.95
CA ALA A 117 0.69 5.76 -14.62
C ALA A 117 2.21 5.53 -14.62
N PRO A 118 2.92 5.83 -13.52
CA PRO A 118 4.36 5.64 -13.42
C PRO A 118 4.77 4.17 -13.58
N ASP A 119 6.03 3.96 -13.94
CA ASP A 119 6.58 2.61 -14.12
C ASP A 119 6.69 1.84 -12.79
N ILE A 120 6.99 2.55 -11.70
CA ILE A 120 7.05 2.01 -10.32
C ILE A 120 6.29 2.96 -9.40
N TYR A 121 5.52 2.42 -8.46
CA TYR A 121 4.79 3.23 -7.48
C TYR A 121 4.58 2.53 -6.16
N CYS A 122 4.55 3.33 -5.07
CA CYS A 122 4.28 2.86 -3.72
C CYS A 122 2.81 3.07 -3.36
N PHE A 123 2.21 2.13 -2.62
CA PHE A 123 0.80 2.18 -2.23
C PHE A 123 0.53 1.37 -0.95
N ALA A 124 -0.59 1.62 -0.28
CA ALA A 124 -1.02 0.87 0.89
C ALA A 124 -1.65 -0.48 0.48
N GLN A 125 -1.45 -1.52 1.26
CA GLN A 125 -1.80 -2.91 0.92
C GLN A 125 -3.27 -3.14 0.58
N ASP A 126 -4.20 -2.40 1.18
CA ASP A 126 -5.64 -2.51 0.94
C ASP A 126 -6.04 -2.24 -0.51
N GLN A 127 -5.17 -1.56 -1.25
CA GLN A 127 -5.40 -1.17 -2.64
C GLN A 127 -4.90 -2.22 -3.66
N LEU A 128 -4.20 -3.26 -3.19
CA LEU A 128 -3.56 -4.25 -4.07
C LEU A 128 -4.55 -4.92 -5.02
N ALA A 129 -5.69 -5.38 -4.51
CA ALA A 129 -6.68 -6.10 -5.32
C ALA A 129 -7.25 -5.21 -6.45
N ARG A 130 -7.54 -3.94 -6.14
CA ARG A 130 -8.02 -2.96 -7.13
C ARG A 130 -7.01 -2.72 -8.26
N LEU A 131 -5.72 -2.63 -7.91
CA LEU A 131 -4.63 -2.48 -8.88
C LEU A 131 -4.46 -3.74 -9.75
N VAL A 132 -4.63 -4.93 -9.17
CA VAL A 132 -4.61 -6.21 -9.90
C VAL A 132 -5.78 -6.29 -10.87
N GLN A 133 -7.00 -5.95 -10.44
CA GLN A 133 -8.20 -5.89 -11.28
C GLN A 133 -8.03 -4.93 -12.47
N ALA A 134 -7.46 -3.74 -12.20
CA ALA A 134 -7.16 -2.76 -13.24
C ALA A 134 -6.00 -3.16 -14.16
N SER A 135 -5.41 -4.36 -13.98
CA SER A 135 -4.21 -4.80 -14.72
C SER A 135 -3.04 -3.82 -14.61
N ALA A 136 -2.95 -3.11 -13.49
CA ALA A 136 -1.95 -2.07 -13.26
C ALA A 136 -0.62 -2.62 -12.69
N LEU A 137 -0.57 -3.90 -12.28
CA LEU A 137 0.58 -4.54 -11.65
C LEU A 137 1.12 -5.71 -12.48
N ALA A 138 2.43 -5.72 -12.64
CA ALA A 138 3.18 -6.86 -13.17
C ALA A 138 3.66 -7.75 -12.01
N ALA A 139 3.25 -9.00 -11.98
CA ALA A 139 3.71 -9.96 -11.00
C ALA A 139 5.24 -10.17 -11.11
N PRO A 140 6.00 -10.21 -9.99
CA PRO A 140 7.41 -10.58 -9.99
C PRO A 140 7.63 -11.95 -10.64
N GLY A 141 8.71 -12.07 -11.43
CA GLY A 141 9.07 -13.37 -12.00
C GLY A 141 9.36 -14.41 -10.91
N LYS A 142 9.22 -15.70 -11.22
CA LYS A 142 9.31 -16.82 -10.25
C LYS A 142 10.55 -16.76 -9.34
N GLY A 143 11.73 -16.39 -9.89
CA GLY A 143 12.95 -16.26 -9.11
C GLY A 143 12.88 -15.10 -8.11
N ALA A 144 12.43 -13.92 -8.57
CA ALA A 144 12.24 -12.76 -7.71
C ALA A 144 11.18 -13.03 -6.62
N ALA A 145 10.05 -13.65 -6.98
CA ALA A 145 9.00 -14.01 -6.02
C ALA A 145 9.51 -14.95 -4.92
N ALA A 146 10.35 -15.95 -5.27
CA ALA A 146 10.96 -16.84 -4.28
C ALA A 146 11.88 -16.07 -3.31
N THR A 147 12.75 -15.19 -3.84
CA THR A 147 13.65 -14.36 -3.02
C THR A 147 12.87 -13.39 -2.11
N ILE A 148 11.82 -12.77 -2.63
CA ILE A 148 10.94 -11.87 -1.83
C ILE A 148 10.31 -12.65 -0.68
N THR A 149 9.77 -13.84 -0.96
CA THR A 149 9.11 -14.70 0.04
C THR A 149 10.09 -15.18 1.12
N GLU A 150 11.32 -15.50 0.76
CA GLU A 150 12.35 -15.97 1.69
C GLU A 150 12.85 -14.86 2.62
N ASN A 151 12.98 -13.64 2.11
CA ASN A 151 13.65 -12.55 2.82
C ASN A 151 12.71 -11.64 3.62
N ASN A 152 11.40 -11.74 3.44
CA ASN A 152 10.43 -10.89 4.15
C ASN A 152 9.54 -11.69 5.09
N ASP A 153 8.97 -11.03 6.08
CA ASP A 153 8.02 -11.66 6.98
C ASP A 153 6.76 -12.16 6.24
N ALA A 154 6.19 -13.25 6.74
CA ALA A 154 5.07 -13.92 6.08
C ALA A 154 3.81 -13.06 5.96
N GLY A 155 3.57 -12.12 6.90
CA GLY A 155 2.44 -11.20 6.87
C GLY A 155 2.60 -10.19 5.73
N SER A 156 3.79 -9.61 5.56
CA SER A 156 4.11 -8.69 4.49
C SER A 156 4.01 -9.35 3.09
N VAL A 157 4.47 -10.61 2.97
CA VAL A 157 4.34 -11.38 1.73
C VAL A 157 2.88 -11.69 1.41
N ALA A 158 2.09 -12.08 2.40
CA ALA A 158 0.65 -12.31 2.23
C ALA A 158 -0.07 -11.03 1.79
N SER A 159 0.28 -9.88 2.39
CA SER A 159 -0.26 -8.57 2.04
C SER A 159 0.09 -8.11 0.62
N ALA A 160 1.18 -8.61 0.04
CA ALA A 160 1.62 -8.34 -1.32
C ALA A 160 1.05 -9.33 -2.36
N SER A 161 0.13 -10.23 -1.94
CA SER A 161 -0.37 -11.33 -2.75
C SER A 161 -1.91 -11.28 -2.90
N VAL A 162 -2.40 -11.64 -4.09
CA VAL A 162 -3.83 -11.87 -4.36
C VAL A 162 -4.00 -13.30 -4.86
N ALA A 163 -4.93 -14.05 -4.26
CA ALA A 163 -5.19 -15.46 -4.59
C ALA A 163 -3.92 -16.33 -4.64
N GLY A 164 -2.97 -16.08 -3.73
CA GLY A 164 -1.70 -16.81 -3.63
C GLY A 164 -0.63 -16.42 -4.67
N THR A 165 -0.90 -15.44 -5.51
CA THR A 165 0.08 -14.88 -6.46
C THR A 165 0.63 -13.57 -5.92
N LEU A 166 1.95 -13.46 -5.84
CA LEU A 166 2.64 -12.21 -5.45
C LEU A 166 2.57 -11.20 -6.60
N TYR A 167 2.08 -9.97 -6.33
CA TYR A 167 1.95 -8.89 -7.31
C TYR A 167 2.80 -7.66 -6.99
N ALA A 168 3.29 -7.55 -5.77
CA ALA A 168 4.04 -6.38 -5.33
C ALA A 168 5.22 -6.77 -4.45
N TYR A 169 6.06 -5.80 -4.16
CA TYR A 169 7.28 -5.94 -3.35
C TYR A 169 7.02 -5.30 -1.98
N PRO A 170 7.12 -6.06 -0.87
CA PRO A 170 6.96 -5.49 0.47
C PRO A 170 7.98 -4.38 0.74
N LEU A 171 7.51 -3.21 1.18
CA LEU A 171 8.32 -2.01 1.35
C LEU A 171 8.53 -1.64 2.82
N THR A 172 7.44 -1.53 3.60
CA THR A 172 7.46 -1.31 5.05
C THR A 172 6.40 -2.14 5.75
N ALA A 173 6.63 -2.53 7.01
CA ALA A 173 5.71 -3.30 7.87
C ALA A 173 5.15 -2.43 9.01
N ASP A 174 5.09 -1.14 8.84
CA ASP A 174 4.74 -0.17 9.88
C ASP A 174 3.51 0.68 9.55
N ASN A 175 2.65 0.21 8.64
CA ASN A 175 1.42 0.91 8.28
C ASN A 175 0.35 0.71 9.36
N GLY A 176 0.51 1.42 10.47
CA GLY A 176 -0.35 1.47 11.64
C GLY A 176 -0.16 2.76 12.40
N TYR A 177 -1.01 3.03 13.38
CA TYR A 177 -0.99 4.25 14.16
C TYR A 177 -1.02 3.95 15.66
N TYR A 178 -0.47 4.90 16.43
CA TYR A 178 -0.33 4.86 17.88
C TYR A 178 -0.30 6.29 18.42
N LEU A 179 -0.04 6.48 19.73
CA LEU A 179 -0.07 7.75 20.40
C LEU A 179 1.34 8.32 20.57
N TYR A 180 1.57 9.56 20.09
CA TYR A 180 2.64 10.43 20.56
C TYR A 180 2.11 11.44 21.57
N TYR A 181 2.89 11.77 22.61
CA TYR A 181 2.46 12.69 23.66
C TYR A 181 3.62 13.43 24.31
N ASN A 182 3.32 14.52 25.01
CA ASN A 182 4.29 15.33 25.75
C ASN A 182 4.48 14.78 27.17
N THR A 183 5.61 14.14 27.47
CA THR A 183 5.94 13.55 28.78
C THR A 183 6.11 14.58 29.91
N SER A 184 6.23 15.89 29.59
CA SER A 184 6.19 16.94 30.61
C SER A 184 4.78 17.27 31.11
N LEU A 185 3.75 16.84 30.39
CA LEU A 185 2.34 17.06 30.70
C LEU A 185 1.64 15.80 31.20
N PHE A 186 2.02 14.64 30.68
CA PHE A 186 1.39 13.35 30.93
C PHE A 186 2.35 12.36 31.58
N THR A 187 1.85 11.62 32.55
CA THR A 187 2.47 10.39 33.02
C THR A 187 2.08 9.22 32.10
N GLU A 188 2.73 8.06 32.23
CA GLU A 188 2.36 6.84 31.50
C GLU A 188 0.92 6.40 31.83
N GLU A 189 0.45 6.59 33.10
CA GLU A 189 -0.91 6.27 33.53
C GLU A 189 -1.95 7.23 32.91
N ASP A 190 -1.62 8.51 32.78
CA ASP A 190 -2.53 9.51 32.21
C ASP A 190 -2.88 9.20 30.73
N VAL A 191 -1.93 8.66 29.97
CA VAL A 191 -2.11 8.35 28.54
C VAL A 191 -2.80 7.01 28.28
N GLU A 192 -3.09 6.22 29.30
CA GLU A 192 -3.92 5.02 29.18
C GLU A 192 -5.43 5.36 29.07
N SER A 193 -5.84 6.60 29.43
CA SER A 193 -7.23 7.05 29.41
C SER A 193 -7.44 8.23 28.47
N MET A 194 -8.34 8.07 27.50
CA MET A 194 -8.75 9.13 26.56
C MET A 194 -9.34 10.32 27.33
N GLU A 195 -10.17 10.07 28.35
CA GLU A 195 -10.78 11.10 29.17
C GLU A 195 -9.71 11.90 29.93
N LYS A 196 -8.66 11.22 30.41
CA LYS A 196 -7.58 11.89 31.12
C LYS A 196 -6.72 12.73 30.18
N ILE A 197 -6.45 12.24 28.97
CA ILE A 197 -5.79 13.02 27.93
C ILE A 197 -6.60 14.28 27.61
N ILE A 198 -7.90 14.16 27.40
CA ILE A 198 -8.81 15.27 27.14
C ILE A 198 -8.75 16.28 28.28
N GLU A 199 -8.91 15.84 29.53
CA GLU A 199 -8.88 16.70 30.74
C GLU A 199 -7.59 17.53 30.81
N ILE A 200 -6.43 16.89 30.62
CA ILE A 200 -5.12 17.56 30.69
C ILE A 200 -4.94 18.53 29.52
N CYS A 201 -5.38 18.16 28.32
CA CYS A 201 -5.37 19.06 27.16
C CYS A 201 -6.23 20.31 27.40
N GLU A 202 -7.44 20.16 27.93
CA GLU A 202 -8.34 21.28 28.26
C GLU A 202 -7.75 22.20 29.32
N GLN A 203 -7.19 21.63 30.40
CA GLN A 203 -6.53 22.40 31.48
C GLN A 203 -5.36 23.25 30.98
N ASN A 204 -4.67 22.78 29.96
CA ASN A 204 -3.49 23.45 29.38
C ASN A 204 -3.81 24.26 28.11
N ASN A 205 -5.08 24.27 27.65
CA ASN A 205 -5.49 24.89 26.39
C ASN A 205 -4.68 24.36 25.19
N LEU A 206 -4.46 23.06 25.16
CA LEU A 206 -3.75 22.33 24.12
C LEU A 206 -4.69 21.33 23.43
N LYS A 207 -4.22 20.73 22.34
CA LYS A 207 -5.01 19.82 21.50
C LYS A 207 -4.62 18.36 21.71
N PHE A 208 -5.65 17.50 21.70
CA PHE A 208 -5.56 16.10 21.40
C PHE A 208 -5.99 15.89 19.93
N ARG A 209 -5.06 15.50 19.08
CA ARG A 209 -5.27 15.38 17.63
C ARG A 209 -5.58 13.94 17.25
N TYR A 210 -6.73 13.76 16.62
CA TYR A 210 -7.23 12.44 16.22
C TYR A 210 -8.12 12.57 14.97
N ALA A 211 -7.77 11.94 13.86
CA ALA A 211 -8.46 12.11 12.59
C ALA A 211 -9.79 11.31 12.52
N LEU A 212 -10.81 11.71 13.27
CA LEU A 212 -12.14 11.06 13.23
C LEU A 212 -12.87 11.22 11.89
N GLU A 213 -12.44 12.15 11.03
CA GLU A 213 -12.97 12.35 9.68
C GLU A 213 -12.23 11.50 8.63
N ASN A 214 -11.56 10.44 9.07
CA ASN A 214 -10.86 9.46 8.25
C ASN A 214 -11.22 8.05 8.74
N GLY A 215 -11.86 7.25 7.89
CA GLY A 215 -12.34 5.91 8.23
C GLY A 215 -11.27 4.97 8.78
N TRP A 216 -10.01 5.17 8.39
CA TRP A 216 -8.89 4.37 8.89
C TRP A 216 -8.67 4.57 10.40
N TYR A 217 -8.78 5.80 10.88
CA TYR A 217 -8.69 6.11 12.31
C TYR A 217 -10.00 5.90 13.05
N THR A 218 -11.14 6.21 12.42
CA THR A 218 -12.48 6.03 12.99
C THR A 218 -12.74 4.59 13.40
N ALA A 219 -12.28 3.62 12.59
CA ALA A 219 -12.43 2.19 12.86
C ALA A 219 -11.87 1.74 14.22
N SER A 220 -10.92 2.49 14.80
CA SER A 220 -10.31 2.15 16.09
C SER A 220 -11.30 2.03 17.24
N PHE A 221 -12.34 2.87 17.25
CA PHE A 221 -13.41 2.84 18.25
C PHE A 221 -14.28 1.59 18.10
N PHE A 222 -14.57 1.19 16.87
CA PHE A 222 -15.33 -0.02 16.58
C PHE A 222 -14.54 -1.28 16.92
N PHE A 223 -13.27 -1.32 16.63
CA PHE A 223 -12.39 -2.45 17.01
C PHE A 223 -12.26 -2.58 18.53
N ALA A 224 -12.24 -1.47 19.26
CA ALA A 224 -12.22 -1.46 20.72
C ALA A 224 -13.44 -2.16 21.36
N THR A 225 -14.59 -2.07 20.72
CA THR A 225 -15.83 -2.69 21.20
C THR A 225 -16.05 -4.11 20.65
N GLY A 226 -15.07 -4.62 19.88
CA GLY A 226 -15.14 -5.94 19.27
C GLY A 226 -15.88 -6.01 17.95
N CYS A 227 -16.25 -4.86 17.37
CA CYS A 227 -16.77 -4.81 16.00
C CYS A 227 -15.68 -5.14 14.98
N HIS A 228 -16.10 -5.57 13.81
CA HIS A 228 -15.21 -5.91 12.69
C HIS A 228 -15.81 -5.46 11.35
N SER A 229 -14.93 -5.36 10.35
CA SER A 229 -15.29 -5.11 8.95
C SER A 229 -14.33 -5.89 8.07
N THR A 230 -14.78 -7.02 7.53
CA THR A 230 -13.93 -7.97 6.79
C THR A 230 -14.49 -8.20 5.39
N TRP A 231 -13.64 -8.04 4.39
CA TRP A 231 -13.99 -8.15 2.99
C TRP A 231 -13.64 -9.51 2.41
N THR A 232 -14.53 -10.06 1.59
CA THR A 232 -14.29 -11.32 0.87
C THR A 232 -14.15 -11.01 -0.63
N MET A 233 -13.11 -11.58 -1.24
CA MET A 233 -12.88 -11.51 -2.67
C MET A 233 -13.00 -12.89 -3.29
N ASN A 234 -13.41 -12.95 -4.57
CA ASN A 234 -13.36 -14.16 -5.37
C ASN A 234 -11.94 -14.40 -5.94
N GLU A 235 -11.78 -15.48 -6.72
CA GLU A 235 -10.48 -15.86 -7.33
C GLU A 235 -9.97 -14.82 -8.36
N ASN A 236 -10.84 -13.96 -8.86
CA ASN A 236 -10.49 -12.87 -9.79
C ASN A 236 -10.11 -11.56 -9.05
N GLY A 237 -10.16 -11.54 -7.72
CA GLY A 237 -9.91 -10.35 -6.90
C GLY A 237 -11.09 -9.39 -6.79
N GLU A 238 -12.30 -9.78 -7.23
CA GLU A 238 -13.51 -8.96 -7.09
C GLU A 238 -14.10 -9.10 -5.70
N TYR A 239 -14.53 -7.98 -5.09
CA TYR A 239 -15.22 -7.99 -3.80
C TYR A 239 -16.64 -8.58 -3.97
N VAL A 240 -16.94 -9.64 -3.24
CA VAL A 240 -18.22 -10.37 -3.36
C VAL A 240 -19.10 -10.25 -2.12
N SER A 241 -18.52 -9.94 -0.97
CA SER A 241 -19.26 -9.70 0.28
C SER A 241 -18.41 -8.97 1.31
N ILE A 242 -19.10 -8.41 2.29
CA ILE A 242 -18.52 -7.86 3.51
C ILE A 242 -19.20 -8.51 4.72
N ASP A 243 -18.40 -8.84 5.73
CA ASP A 243 -18.87 -9.16 7.08
C ASP A 243 -18.54 -7.96 7.98
N ASP A 244 -19.56 -7.14 8.26
CA ASP A 244 -19.46 -5.88 8.95
C ASP A 244 -20.58 -5.76 9.97
N ASP A 245 -20.21 -5.51 11.23
CA ASP A 245 -21.12 -5.37 12.35
C ASP A 245 -21.04 -4.01 13.06
N PHE A 246 -20.55 -2.98 12.36
CA PHE A 246 -20.50 -1.63 12.91
C PHE A 246 -21.88 -1.12 13.30
N ASN A 247 -22.94 -1.45 12.56
CA ASN A 247 -24.31 -1.19 13.01
C ASN A 247 -24.79 -2.28 13.98
N SER A 248 -24.37 -2.17 15.23
CA SER A 248 -24.70 -3.07 16.32
C SER A 248 -24.73 -2.32 17.67
N ALA A 249 -25.13 -3.02 18.73
CA ALA A 249 -25.03 -2.48 20.08
C ALA A 249 -23.61 -2.09 20.47
N ASN A 250 -22.62 -2.86 20.03
CA ASN A 250 -21.19 -2.57 20.21
C ASN A 250 -20.78 -1.33 19.40
N GLY A 251 -21.26 -1.21 18.17
CA GLY A 251 -21.02 -0.03 17.35
C GLY A 251 -21.63 1.25 17.95
N LEU A 252 -22.79 1.16 18.60
CA LEU A 252 -23.36 2.30 19.33
C LEU A 252 -22.48 2.73 20.52
N ILE A 253 -21.83 1.78 21.20
CA ILE A 253 -20.83 2.08 22.23
C ILE A 253 -19.62 2.80 21.62
N ALA A 254 -19.14 2.35 20.47
CA ALA A 254 -18.06 2.99 19.73
C ALA A 254 -18.41 4.44 19.35
N MET A 255 -19.61 4.67 18.82
CA MET A 255 -20.11 6.02 18.49
C MET A 255 -20.18 6.94 19.71
N LYS A 256 -20.61 6.44 20.89
CA LYS A 256 -20.59 7.21 22.16
C LYS A 256 -19.16 7.60 22.57
N GLY A 257 -18.18 6.71 22.38
CA GLY A 257 -16.77 7.00 22.60
C GLY A 257 -16.25 8.10 21.68
N MET A 258 -16.57 8.02 20.39
CA MET A 258 -16.22 9.05 19.41
C MET A 258 -16.90 10.40 19.70
N GLU A 259 -18.18 10.39 20.04
CA GLU A 259 -18.92 11.59 20.41
C GLU A 259 -18.23 12.34 21.56
N LYS A 260 -17.81 11.61 22.60
CA LYS A 260 -17.11 12.18 23.75
C LYS A 260 -15.82 12.90 23.35
N LEU A 261 -15.02 12.31 22.48
CA LEU A 261 -13.81 12.94 21.96
C LEU A 261 -14.15 14.13 21.05
N ALA A 262 -15.01 13.92 20.06
CA ALA A 262 -15.32 14.92 19.03
C ALA A 262 -15.97 16.20 19.55
N LYS A 263 -16.68 16.13 20.69
CA LYS A 263 -17.32 17.28 21.36
C LYS A 263 -16.43 18.02 22.35
N SER A 264 -15.23 17.49 22.67
CA SER A 264 -14.28 18.18 23.53
C SER A 264 -13.70 19.43 22.83
N PRO A 265 -13.57 20.57 23.52
CA PRO A 265 -12.84 21.72 22.99
C PRO A 265 -11.35 21.45 22.76
N ALA A 266 -10.78 20.41 23.38
CA ALA A 266 -9.41 19.96 23.15
C ALA A 266 -9.26 19.15 21.86
N TYR A 267 -10.34 18.63 21.28
CA TYR A 267 -10.30 17.83 20.06
C TYR A 267 -9.91 18.67 18.83
N ASP A 268 -9.09 18.08 17.97
CA ASP A 268 -8.77 18.58 16.63
C ASP A 268 -8.59 17.39 15.68
N SER A 269 -9.24 17.45 14.50
CA SER A 269 -9.20 16.35 13.52
C SER A 269 -7.93 16.31 12.68
N ASP A 270 -7.15 17.40 12.62
CA ASP A 270 -5.93 17.44 11.83
C ASP A 270 -4.75 16.80 12.56
N ASN A 271 -4.45 15.57 12.21
CA ASN A 271 -3.35 14.80 12.80
C ASN A 271 -2.03 14.88 11.99
N ASN A 272 -1.88 15.89 11.13
CA ASN A 272 -0.62 16.22 10.44
C ASN A 272 0.05 17.47 11.02
N ILE A 273 -0.61 18.17 11.95
CA ILE A 273 -0.11 19.40 12.56
C ILE A 273 0.26 19.17 14.01
N PHE A 274 1.44 19.63 14.43
CA PHE A 274 1.89 19.55 15.83
C PHE A 274 1.69 20.86 16.60
N ALA A 275 1.34 21.97 15.96
CA ALA A 275 1.10 23.23 16.65
C ALA A 275 0.02 23.09 17.74
N ASP A 276 0.28 23.62 18.94
CA ASP A 276 -0.61 23.52 20.12
C ASP A 276 -1.00 22.08 20.50
N CYS A 277 -0.20 21.09 20.11
CA CYS A 277 -0.47 19.68 20.33
C CYS A 277 0.12 19.22 21.68
N ALA A 278 -0.68 18.55 22.50
CA ALA A 278 -0.20 17.83 23.68
C ALA A 278 -0.12 16.32 23.45
N ALA A 279 -1.05 15.78 22.66
CA ALA A 279 -1.11 14.38 22.29
C ALA A 279 -1.66 14.24 20.86
N ILE A 280 -1.17 13.26 20.09
CA ILE A 280 -1.56 13.06 18.69
C ILE A 280 -1.51 11.58 18.32
N VAL A 281 -2.56 11.13 17.64
CA VAL A 281 -2.62 9.79 17.06
C VAL A 281 -2.19 9.86 15.60
N THR A 282 -1.06 9.28 15.30
CA THR A 282 -0.47 9.19 13.95
C THR A 282 0.52 8.01 13.92
N GLY A 283 1.27 7.81 12.83
CA GLY A 283 2.16 6.66 12.68
C GLY A 283 3.64 7.01 12.60
N THR A 284 4.45 6.04 12.19
CA THR A 284 5.92 6.15 12.05
C THR A 284 6.34 7.25 11.08
N TRP A 285 5.53 7.56 10.08
CA TRP A 285 5.78 8.65 9.13
C TRP A 285 5.86 10.04 9.76
N ALA A 286 5.29 10.22 10.95
CA ALA A 286 5.34 11.48 11.70
C ALA A 286 6.44 11.49 12.78
N ALA A 287 7.28 10.44 12.89
CA ALA A 287 8.26 10.31 13.96
C ALA A 287 9.26 11.49 14.01
N THR A 288 9.72 11.95 12.86
CA THR A 288 10.62 13.10 12.76
C THR A 288 9.96 14.38 13.22
N ASP A 289 8.73 14.64 12.81
CA ASP A 289 7.98 15.85 13.21
C ASP A 289 7.62 15.81 14.69
N ALA A 290 7.25 14.65 15.23
CA ALA A 290 7.02 14.44 16.65
C ALA A 290 8.30 14.73 17.47
N ALA A 291 9.45 14.20 17.04
CA ALA A 291 10.73 14.43 17.68
C ALA A 291 11.15 15.92 17.63
N ASN A 292 10.95 16.60 16.51
CA ASN A 292 11.24 18.02 16.35
C ASN A 292 10.34 18.88 17.24
N TYR A 293 9.08 18.51 17.41
CA TYR A 293 8.10 19.29 18.18
C TYR A 293 8.21 19.07 19.68
N PHE A 294 8.20 17.81 20.14
CA PHE A 294 8.22 17.48 21.56
C PHE A 294 9.65 17.49 22.16
N GLY A 295 10.68 17.30 21.32
CA GLY A 295 12.08 17.30 21.76
C GLY A 295 12.36 16.25 22.84
N GLU A 296 12.96 16.67 23.95
CA GLU A 296 13.29 15.79 25.10
C GLU A 296 12.03 15.26 25.83
N ASN A 297 10.86 15.85 25.55
CA ASN A 297 9.59 15.44 26.14
C ASN A 297 8.77 14.55 25.21
N LEU A 298 9.36 13.97 24.18
CA LEU A 298 8.66 13.01 23.33
C LEU A 298 8.37 11.72 24.09
N GLY A 299 7.11 11.30 24.10
CA GLY A 299 6.66 9.97 24.48
C GLY A 299 5.93 9.30 23.34
N ALA A 300 6.02 7.99 23.24
CA ALA A 300 5.26 7.18 22.28
C ALA A 300 4.76 5.90 22.97
N THR A 301 3.47 5.59 22.79
CA THR A 301 2.84 4.39 23.37
C THR A 301 1.64 3.95 22.52
N ASP A 302 1.03 2.82 22.86
CA ASP A 302 -0.24 2.37 22.32
C ASP A 302 -1.37 3.40 22.55
N LEU A 303 -2.52 3.19 21.93
CA LEU A 303 -3.68 4.07 22.03
C LEU A 303 -4.33 3.95 23.41
N PRO A 304 -5.01 5.02 23.88
CA PRO A 304 -5.73 4.99 25.15
C PRO A 304 -6.98 4.11 25.09
N SER A 305 -7.55 3.85 26.24
CA SER A 305 -8.92 3.36 26.40
C SER A 305 -9.90 4.51 26.56
N PHE A 306 -11.14 4.33 26.10
CA PHE A 306 -12.28 5.20 26.43
C PHE A 306 -13.29 4.48 27.33
N GLU A 307 -14.08 5.21 28.08
CA GLU A 307 -15.07 4.66 29.00
C GLU A 307 -16.50 4.97 28.56
N VAL A 308 -17.35 3.95 28.51
CA VAL A 308 -18.81 4.09 28.32
C VAL A 308 -19.52 3.25 29.38
N ASP A 309 -20.46 3.84 30.12
CA ASP A 309 -21.26 3.19 31.13
C ASP A 309 -20.43 2.41 32.18
N GLY A 310 -19.26 2.93 32.55
CA GLY A 310 -18.35 2.33 33.54
C GLY A 310 -17.53 1.15 33.02
N THR A 311 -17.54 0.92 31.72
CA THR A 311 -16.71 -0.09 31.06
C THR A 311 -15.65 0.59 30.21
N SER A 312 -14.39 0.15 30.35
CA SER A 312 -13.26 0.66 29.58
C SER A 312 -13.03 -0.18 28.33
N TYR A 313 -12.77 0.49 27.20
CA TYR A 313 -12.55 -0.10 25.89
C TYR A 313 -11.24 0.43 25.31
N HIS A 314 -10.23 -0.42 25.16
CA HIS A 314 -8.94 -0.03 24.58
C HIS A 314 -9.07 0.16 23.07
N LEU A 315 -8.67 1.34 22.56
CA LEU A 315 -8.75 1.65 21.15
C LEU A 315 -7.92 0.67 20.31
N GLY A 316 -8.55 0.12 19.28
CA GLY A 316 -7.88 -0.74 18.31
C GLY A 316 -7.17 0.06 17.23
N SER A 317 -6.60 -0.63 16.24
CA SER A 317 -6.03 -0.01 15.05
C SER A 317 -6.02 -0.97 13.88
N TYR A 318 -5.90 -0.46 12.66
CA TYR A 318 -5.43 -1.29 11.57
C TYR A 318 -3.92 -1.56 11.73
N THR A 319 -3.51 -2.74 11.26
CA THR A 319 -2.11 -3.10 11.05
C THR A 319 -1.91 -3.44 9.60
N GLY A 320 -0.85 -2.93 8.99
CA GLY A 320 -0.69 -3.09 7.56
C GLY A 320 0.74 -2.89 7.07
N VAL A 321 0.87 -2.97 5.75
CA VAL A 321 2.10 -2.95 4.99
C VAL A 321 1.98 -1.91 3.87
N LYS A 322 3.06 -1.21 3.56
CA LYS A 322 3.18 -0.46 2.32
C LYS A 322 3.93 -1.30 1.30
N LEU A 323 3.53 -1.20 0.06
CA LEU A 323 3.98 -2.02 -1.04
C LEU A 323 4.55 -1.17 -2.17
N MET A 324 5.48 -1.73 -2.94
CA MET A 324 5.97 -1.17 -4.20
C MET A 324 5.46 -2.03 -5.36
N GLY A 325 4.82 -1.41 -6.34
CA GLY A 325 4.29 -2.05 -7.53
C GLY A 325 5.09 -1.68 -8.79
N VAL A 326 5.06 -2.55 -9.77
CA VAL A 326 5.65 -2.33 -11.11
C VAL A 326 4.53 -2.39 -12.13
N LYS A 327 4.39 -1.35 -12.95
CA LYS A 327 3.43 -1.33 -14.07
C LYS A 327 3.84 -2.32 -15.16
N PRO A 328 2.90 -3.08 -15.77
CA PRO A 328 3.19 -3.93 -16.92
C PRO A 328 3.84 -3.15 -18.08
N GLN A 329 4.81 -3.76 -18.74
CA GLN A 329 5.54 -3.15 -19.84
C GLN A 329 5.46 -4.02 -21.09
N THR A 330 5.39 -3.40 -22.26
CA THR A 330 5.50 -4.08 -23.56
C THR A 330 6.96 -4.36 -23.94
N ASP A 331 7.88 -3.51 -23.49
CA ASP A 331 9.33 -3.74 -23.65
C ASP A 331 9.82 -4.72 -22.57
N THR A 332 10.20 -5.92 -23.00
CA THR A 332 10.63 -7.00 -22.09
C THR A 332 11.95 -6.70 -21.38
N LYS A 333 12.85 -5.89 -21.96
CA LYS A 333 14.08 -5.47 -21.29
C LYS A 333 13.77 -4.45 -20.20
N LYS A 334 12.93 -3.44 -20.49
CA LYS A 334 12.48 -2.48 -19.50
C LYS A 334 11.73 -3.19 -18.37
N ALA A 335 10.84 -4.14 -18.68
CA ALA A 335 10.15 -4.96 -17.68
C ALA A 335 11.12 -5.68 -16.74
N ALA A 336 12.18 -6.29 -17.28
CA ALA A 336 13.18 -6.99 -16.49
C ALA A 336 13.99 -6.03 -15.59
N VAL A 337 14.38 -4.86 -16.11
CA VAL A 337 15.09 -3.83 -15.33
C VAL A 337 14.21 -3.29 -14.21
N LEU A 338 12.94 -2.99 -14.47
CA LEU A 338 11.99 -2.52 -13.44
C LEU A 338 11.80 -3.54 -12.32
N SER A 339 11.66 -4.84 -12.67
CA SER A 339 11.55 -5.91 -11.67
C SER A 339 12.82 -6.04 -10.81
N GLN A 340 14.02 -5.94 -11.42
CA GLN A 340 15.28 -5.94 -10.67
C GLN A 340 15.45 -4.70 -9.80
N LEU A 341 15.07 -3.53 -10.31
CA LEU A 341 15.13 -2.28 -9.56
C LEU A 341 14.17 -2.29 -8.37
N ALA A 342 12.92 -2.74 -8.56
CA ALA A 342 11.97 -2.85 -7.46
C ALA A 342 12.45 -3.84 -6.38
N GLN A 343 13.02 -4.97 -6.77
CA GLN A 343 13.64 -5.92 -5.84
C GLN A 343 14.84 -5.32 -5.10
N TRP A 344 15.67 -4.53 -5.79
CA TRP A 344 16.77 -3.80 -5.16
C TRP A 344 16.28 -2.78 -4.15
N LEU A 345 15.36 -1.92 -4.56
CA LEU A 345 14.79 -0.87 -3.72
C LEU A 345 14.06 -1.42 -2.48
N THR A 346 13.67 -2.69 -2.47
CA THR A 346 13.01 -3.35 -1.33
C THR A 346 13.91 -4.40 -0.64
N ASN A 347 15.20 -4.43 -0.94
CA ASN A 347 16.15 -5.33 -0.29
C ASN A 347 16.50 -4.88 1.15
N GLU A 348 17.26 -5.72 1.86
CA GLU A 348 17.72 -5.48 3.24
C GLU A 348 18.43 -4.12 3.38
N GLN A 349 19.38 -3.82 2.49
CA GLN A 349 20.17 -2.59 2.56
C GLN A 349 19.27 -1.35 2.43
N CYS A 350 18.43 -1.30 1.40
CA CYS A 350 17.56 -0.17 1.14
C CYS A 350 16.51 0.03 2.25
N GLN A 351 16.04 -1.07 2.87
CA GLN A 351 15.13 -0.99 4.01
C GLN A 351 15.85 -0.47 5.28
N ASN A 352 17.09 -0.92 5.54
CA ASN A 352 17.90 -0.38 6.63
C ASN A 352 18.21 1.11 6.47
N GLU A 353 18.49 1.57 5.24
CA GLU A 353 18.72 2.99 4.94
C GLU A 353 17.44 3.83 5.19
N ARG A 354 16.26 3.34 4.77
CA ARG A 354 14.98 4.00 5.06
C ARG A 354 14.66 4.01 6.55
N PHE A 355 14.94 2.92 7.26
CA PHE A 355 14.82 2.91 8.71
C PHE A 355 15.73 3.95 9.36
N ALA A 356 17.00 4.03 8.95
CA ALA A 356 17.96 4.97 9.53
C ALA A 356 17.59 6.44 9.30
N GLU A 357 16.98 6.76 8.14
CA GLU A 357 16.64 8.14 7.78
C GLU A 357 15.24 8.55 8.23
N PHE A 358 14.26 7.64 8.18
CA PHE A 358 12.84 7.94 8.42
C PHE A 358 12.22 7.15 9.58
N GLY A 359 12.92 6.16 10.17
CA GLY A 359 12.38 5.30 11.20
C GLY A 359 11.37 4.26 10.70
N TRP A 360 11.26 4.03 9.38
CA TRP A 360 10.29 3.11 8.81
C TRP A 360 10.58 1.66 9.16
N GLY A 361 9.55 0.95 9.64
CA GLY A 361 9.64 -0.46 10.01
C GLY A 361 9.89 -1.36 8.80
N PRO A 362 10.98 -2.14 8.78
CA PRO A 362 11.30 -3.01 7.65
C PRO A 362 10.39 -4.24 7.59
N THR A 363 10.13 -4.74 6.37
CA THR A 363 9.53 -6.06 6.12
C THR A 363 10.58 -7.16 6.03
N ASN A 364 11.83 -6.81 5.72
CA ASN A 364 12.94 -7.73 5.56
C ASN A 364 13.37 -8.30 6.90
N LEU A 365 13.43 -9.62 7.03
CA LEU A 365 13.72 -10.34 8.28
C LEU A 365 15.10 -10.01 8.86
N ALA A 366 16.12 -9.82 8.02
CA ALA A 366 17.46 -9.46 8.47
C ALA A 366 17.50 -8.01 8.99
N ALA A 367 16.81 -7.08 8.31
CA ALA A 367 16.68 -5.70 8.76
C ALA A 367 15.89 -5.60 10.08
N GLN A 368 14.80 -6.33 10.25
CA GLN A 368 14.04 -6.42 11.51
C GLN A 368 14.89 -6.94 12.67
N ALA A 369 15.86 -7.81 12.40
CA ALA A 369 16.70 -8.42 13.41
C ALA A 369 17.79 -7.47 13.97
N THR A 370 18.00 -6.29 13.38
CA THR A 370 19.03 -5.33 13.84
C THR A 370 18.71 -4.75 15.22
N ASP A 371 19.75 -4.46 16.02
CA ASP A 371 19.57 -3.85 17.33
C ASP A 371 18.94 -2.46 17.26
N ALA A 372 19.23 -1.72 16.20
CA ALA A 372 18.68 -0.38 15.99
C ALA A 372 17.15 -0.41 15.77
N VAL A 373 16.63 -1.35 14.97
CA VAL A 373 15.19 -1.54 14.77
C VAL A 373 14.50 -1.95 16.07
N LYS A 374 15.10 -2.91 16.80
CA LYS A 374 14.56 -3.39 18.09
C LYS A 374 14.52 -2.33 19.19
N ALA A 375 15.42 -1.34 19.13
CA ALA A 375 15.51 -0.26 20.13
C ALA A 375 14.69 0.99 19.73
N ASN A 376 13.99 1.00 18.59
CA ASN A 376 13.21 2.14 18.14
C ASN A 376 11.90 2.28 18.93
N GLU A 377 11.72 3.42 19.63
CA GLU A 377 10.56 3.65 20.51
C GLU A 377 9.24 3.72 19.74
N SER A 378 9.24 4.33 18.55
CA SER A 378 8.06 4.41 17.68
C SER A 378 7.59 3.03 17.21
N LEU A 379 8.52 2.17 16.79
CA LEU A 379 8.20 0.79 16.43
C LEU A 379 7.81 -0.06 17.64
N ALA A 380 8.36 0.23 18.83
CA ALA A 380 7.95 -0.41 20.08
C ALA A 380 6.51 -0.02 20.46
N ALA A 381 6.13 1.26 20.30
CA ALA A 381 4.76 1.73 20.51
C ALA A 381 3.77 1.07 19.51
N LEU A 382 4.15 1.02 18.23
CA LEU A 382 3.37 0.31 17.21
C LEU A 382 3.22 -1.18 17.53
N ALA A 383 4.28 -1.83 18.01
CA ALA A 383 4.24 -3.24 18.43
C ALA A 383 3.30 -3.47 19.62
N LYS A 384 3.27 -2.57 20.60
CA LYS A 384 2.28 -2.60 21.70
C LYS A 384 0.85 -2.46 21.15
N GLN A 385 0.63 -1.49 20.27
CA GLN A 385 -0.67 -1.25 19.65
C GLN A 385 -1.15 -2.43 18.80
N SER A 386 -0.24 -3.15 18.14
CA SER A 386 -0.59 -4.28 17.28
C SER A 386 -1.30 -5.43 18.00
N VAL A 387 -1.19 -5.51 19.31
CA VAL A 387 -1.93 -6.48 20.15
C VAL A 387 -3.45 -6.24 20.06
N TYR A 388 -3.84 -4.99 19.84
CA TYR A 388 -5.23 -4.54 19.63
C TYR A 388 -5.52 -4.29 18.15
N GLY A 389 -4.60 -4.71 17.28
CA GLY A 389 -4.66 -4.45 15.85
C GLY A 389 -5.55 -5.44 15.09
N GLN A 390 -6.19 -4.93 14.06
CA GLN A 390 -6.89 -5.73 13.05
C GLN A 390 -6.07 -5.68 11.75
N PRO A 391 -5.79 -6.83 11.10
CA PRO A 391 -5.14 -6.82 9.79
C PRO A 391 -5.99 -6.00 8.81
N GLN A 392 -5.39 -5.00 8.16
CA GLN A 392 -6.10 -4.14 7.23
C GLN A 392 -6.69 -4.95 6.05
N GLY A 393 -5.99 -5.97 5.57
CA GLY A 393 -6.46 -6.81 4.48
C GLY A 393 -6.69 -6.02 3.19
N GLN A 394 -7.60 -6.52 2.37
CA GLN A 394 -8.05 -5.85 1.15
C GLN A 394 -9.39 -5.18 1.44
N ILE A 395 -9.52 -3.88 1.17
CA ILE A 395 -10.69 -3.09 1.49
C ILE A 395 -11.22 -2.44 0.21
N HIS A 396 -12.54 -2.49 0.00
CA HIS A 396 -13.17 -1.80 -1.11
C HIS A 396 -13.01 -0.28 -0.96
N GLY A 397 -12.55 0.39 -2.02
CA GLY A 397 -12.20 1.82 -1.95
C GLY A 397 -13.34 2.73 -1.45
N ALA A 398 -14.58 2.42 -1.82
CA ALA A 398 -15.75 3.20 -1.38
C ALA A 398 -16.02 3.09 0.14
N TRP A 399 -15.50 2.06 0.83
CA TRP A 399 -15.69 1.93 2.27
C TRP A 399 -15.06 3.11 3.05
N TRP A 400 -13.93 3.62 2.57
CA TRP A 400 -13.25 4.74 3.21
C TRP A 400 -14.11 6.01 3.22
N ASP A 401 -14.85 6.26 2.13
CA ASP A 401 -15.75 7.42 2.01
C ASP A 401 -17.01 7.27 2.85
N ILE A 402 -17.49 6.04 3.03
CA ILE A 402 -18.65 5.74 3.89
C ILE A 402 -18.25 5.84 5.35
N SER A 403 -17.17 5.18 5.76
CA SER A 403 -16.76 5.08 7.17
C SER A 403 -16.28 6.41 7.76
N LYS A 404 -15.68 7.31 6.97
CA LYS A 404 -15.26 8.64 7.45
C LYS A 404 -16.41 9.51 7.96
N LEU A 405 -17.64 9.27 7.48
CA LEU A 405 -18.81 10.07 7.88
C LEU A 405 -19.17 9.84 9.35
N LEU A 406 -18.93 8.63 9.88
CA LEU A 406 -19.26 8.29 11.28
C LEU A 406 -18.62 9.23 12.31
N GLY A 407 -17.40 9.74 12.05
CA GLY A 407 -16.75 10.71 12.93
C GLY A 407 -17.43 12.09 12.92
N ALA A 408 -17.83 12.56 11.75
CA ALA A 408 -18.57 13.82 11.61
C ALA A 408 -19.96 13.71 12.23
N ASP A 409 -20.64 12.56 12.04
CA ASP A 409 -21.96 12.29 12.59
C ASP A 409 -21.91 12.18 14.12
N ALA A 410 -20.90 11.54 14.69
CA ALA A 410 -20.69 11.50 16.14
C ALA A 410 -20.52 12.91 16.73
N LYS A 411 -19.82 13.80 16.05
CA LYS A 411 -19.65 15.21 16.45
C LYS A 411 -20.95 16.00 16.39
N ALA A 412 -21.77 15.74 15.36
CA ALA A 412 -23.02 16.46 15.12
C ALA A 412 -24.20 15.94 15.96
N ALA A 413 -24.14 14.70 16.45
CA ALA A 413 -25.22 14.06 17.19
C ALA A 413 -25.66 14.88 18.43
N GLU A 414 -26.96 15.04 18.65
CA GLU A 414 -27.53 15.69 19.84
C GLU A 414 -28.14 14.66 20.81
N SER A 415 -28.29 13.42 20.36
CA SER A 415 -28.89 12.33 21.14
C SER A 415 -28.31 10.96 20.70
N GLU A 416 -28.53 9.94 21.55
CA GLU A 416 -28.22 8.55 21.20
C GLU A 416 -28.97 8.07 19.94
N ALA A 417 -30.18 8.60 19.70
CA ALA A 417 -30.94 8.28 18.49
C ALA A 417 -30.27 8.78 17.21
N ASP A 418 -29.55 9.90 17.26
CA ASP A 418 -28.81 10.43 16.13
C ASP A 418 -27.59 9.55 15.83
N LEU A 419 -26.90 9.04 16.86
CA LEU A 419 -25.81 8.07 16.71
C LEU A 419 -26.30 6.77 16.06
N GLN A 420 -27.48 6.28 16.47
CA GLN A 420 -28.09 5.09 15.85
C GLN A 420 -28.48 5.36 14.39
N THR A 421 -29.02 6.55 14.09
CA THR A 421 -29.35 6.95 12.72
C THR A 421 -28.11 6.95 11.83
N ALA A 422 -26.98 7.47 12.30
CA ALA A 422 -25.72 7.42 11.58
C ALA A 422 -25.26 5.98 11.27
N LEU A 423 -25.41 5.06 12.23
CA LEU A 423 -25.11 3.64 12.02
C LEU A 423 -26.06 2.98 11.00
N ASP A 424 -27.35 3.34 11.01
CA ASP A 424 -28.34 2.82 10.06
C ASP A 424 -28.05 3.32 8.63
N GLU A 425 -27.63 4.59 8.48
CA GLU A 425 -27.20 5.17 7.21
C GLU A 425 -25.89 4.52 6.72
N TYR A 426 -24.90 4.34 7.59
CA TYR A 426 -23.69 3.60 7.30
C TYR A 426 -24.00 2.19 6.77
N LYS A 427 -24.84 1.43 7.51
CA LYS A 427 -25.23 0.07 7.09
C LYS A 427 -25.91 0.05 5.73
N THR A 428 -26.81 1.00 5.48
CA THR A 428 -27.50 1.15 4.20
C THR A 428 -26.51 1.38 3.05
N ALA A 429 -25.53 2.26 3.27
CA ALA A 429 -24.48 2.55 2.28
C ALA A 429 -23.59 1.31 2.02
N ILE A 430 -23.20 0.58 3.08
CA ILE A 430 -22.41 -0.66 2.95
C ILE A 430 -23.19 -1.74 2.19
N ASP A 431 -24.44 -1.99 2.54
CA ASP A 431 -25.28 -2.96 1.82
C ASP A 431 -25.47 -2.55 0.35
N GLY A 432 -25.50 -1.25 0.08
CA GLY A 432 -25.58 -0.69 -1.26
C GLY A 432 -24.41 -1.08 -2.16
N LEU A 433 -23.21 -1.31 -1.63
CA LEU A 433 -22.03 -1.70 -2.40
C LEU A 433 -22.20 -3.05 -3.15
N PHE A 434 -23.05 -3.95 -2.64
CA PHE A 434 -23.28 -5.29 -3.21
C PHE A 434 -24.68 -5.47 -3.78
N SER A 435 -25.58 -4.50 -3.60
CA SER A 435 -26.98 -4.60 -4.01
C SER A 435 -27.25 -4.11 -5.43
N MET A 436 -26.21 -3.88 -6.25
CA MET A 436 -26.40 -3.51 -7.66
C MET A 436 -27.18 -4.60 -8.39
N SER A 437 -28.32 -4.21 -8.97
CA SER A 437 -29.06 -5.08 -9.88
C SER A 437 -28.21 -5.44 -11.11
N ASP A 438 -28.53 -6.54 -11.80
CA ASP A 438 -27.86 -6.88 -13.06
C ASP A 438 -28.01 -5.77 -14.13
N GLU A 439 -29.04 -4.95 -14.02
CA GLU A 439 -29.26 -3.79 -14.87
C GLU A 439 -28.27 -2.66 -14.49
N GLN A 440 -28.09 -2.39 -13.20
CA GLN A 440 -27.11 -1.40 -12.73
C GLN A 440 -25.66 -1.81 -13.05
N LYS A 441 -25.32 -3.10 -12.95
CA LYS A 441 -24.01 -3.64 -13.34
C LYS A 441 -23.71 -3.46 -14.84
N ARG A 442 -24.72 -3.30 -15.66
CA ARG A 442 -24.62 -3.08 -17.11
C ARG A 442 -24.85 -1.62 -17.51
N ALA A 443 -25.20 -0.75 -16.56
CA ALA A 443 -25.41 0.66 -16.82
C ALA A 443 -24.10 1.36 -17.16
N TRP A 444 -24.12 2.23 -18.16
CA TRP A 444 -23.00 3.07 -18.51
C TRP A 444 -23.04 4.39 -17.76
N SER A 445 -21.86 4.91 -17.43
CA SER A 445 -21.67 6.19 -16.75
C SER A 445 -20.44 6.91 -17.28
N VAL A 446 -20.43 8.23 -17.10
CA VAL A 446 -19.24 9.07 -17.27
C VAL A 446 -18.66 9.35 -15.90
N ILE A 447 -17.37 9.24 -15.75
CA ILE A 447 -16.65 9.56 -14.52
C ILE A 447 -15.40 10.39 -14.86
N GLY A 448 -15.05 11.34 -13.99
CA GLY A 448 -13.90 12.19 -14.24
C GLY A 448 -13.73 13.32 -13.24
N SER A 449 -12.78 14.20 -13.51
CA SER A 449 -12.62 15.48 -12.81
C SER A 449 -13.56 16.56 -13.35
N ILE A 450 -14.80 16.20 -13.71
CA ILE A 450 -15.82 17.00 -14.39
C ILE A 450 -17.03 17.26 -13.49
N GLY A 451 -17.88 18.22 -13.82
CA GLY A 451 -19.13 18.47 -13.10
C GLY A 451 -18.94 18.85 -11.62
N GLY A 452 -17.77 19.34 -11.23
CA GLY A 452 -17.44 19.67 -9.83
C GLY A 452 -17.00 18.47 -8.99
N THR A 453 -16.82 17.29 -9.59
CA THR A 453 -16.37 16.05 -8.94
C THR A 453 -14.89 15.78 -9.22
N ASN A 454 -14.31 14.80 -8.53
CA ASN A 454 -12.91 14.40 -8.75
C ASN A 454 -12.78 12.87 -8.76
N TRP A 455 -13.32 12.23 -9.81
CA TRP A 455 -13.31 10.78 -10.01
C TRP A 455 -14.07 9.97 -8.94
N ASP A 456 -14.98 10.61 -8.21
CA ASP A 456 -15.75 10.05 -7.10
C ASP A 456 -17.25 9.91 -7.37
N THR A 457 -17.73 10.49 -8.49
CA THR A 457 -19.15 10.52 -8.82
C THR A 457 -19.39 10.11 -10.27
N ASP A 458 -20.28 9.15 -10.46
CA ASP A 458 -20.72 8.69 -11.78
C ASP A 458 -21.91 9.50 -12.29
N PHE A 459 -21.77 10.02 -13.50
CA PHE A 459 -22.88 10.63 -14.24
C PHE A 459 -23.52 9.56 -15.12
N SER A 460 -24.73 9.14 -14.77
CA SER A 460 -25.47 8.08 -15.47
C SER A 460 -25.73 8.43 -16.94
N MET A 461 -25.73 7.42 -17.80
CA MET A 461 -26.05 7.54 -19.22
C MET A 461 -27.33 6.76 -19.54
N THR A 462 -28.11 7.27 -20.48
CA THR A 462 -29.34 6.64 -20.98
C THR A 462 -29.12 6.13 -22.40
N GLU A 463 -29.52 4.90 -22.67
CA GLU A 463 -29.44 4.31 -24.01
C GLU A 463 -30.63 4.77 -24.88
N GLU A 464 -30.35 5.60 -25.87
CA GLU A 464 -31.32 5.99 -26.92
C GLU A 464 -30.58 6.64 -28.10
N PRO A 465 -30.58 6.10 -29.32
CA PRO A 465 -31.13 4.78 -29.75
C PRO A 465 -30.24 3.61 -29.28
N ALA A 466 -30.62 2.39 -29.60
CA ALA A 466 -29.85 1.18 -29.27
C ALA A 466 -28.36 1.31 -29.58
N ASN A 467 -27.50 0.85 -28.67
CA ASN A 467 -26.04 0.95 -28.75
C ASN A 467 -25.50 2.39 -28.70
N THR A 468 -26.31 3.36 -28.28
CA THR A 468 -25.89 4.74 -28.09
C THR A 468 -26.34 5.25 -26.73
N TRP A 469 -25.39 5.59 -25.89
CA TRP A 469 -25.63 6.10 -24.53
C TRP A 469 -25.32 7.58 -24.47
N THR A 470 -26.18 8.34 -23.80
CA THR A 470 -26.04 9.78 -23.66
C THR A 470 -26.20 10.20 -22.20
N SER A 471 -25.27 11.02 -21.70
CA SER A 471 -25.37 11.60 -20.37
C SER A 471 -26.35 12.77 -20.29
N GLU A 472 -26.82 13.11 -19.11
CA GLU A 472 -27.35 14.44 -18.85
C GLU A 472 -26.26 15.51 -19.07
N PRO A 473 -26.62 16.78 -19.23
CA PRO A 473 -25.66 17.87 -19.39
C PRO A 473 -24.73 18.00 -18.18
N ILE A 474 -23.42 18.02 -18.45
CA ILE A 474 -22.38 18.13 -17.42
C ILE A 474 -21.57 19.41 -17.68
N GLU A 475 -21.37 20.24 -16.66
CA GLU A 475 -20.48 21.41 -16.75
C GLU A 475 -19.02 20.92 -16.74
N MET A 476 -18.24 21.30 -17.75
CA MET A 476 -16.85 20.87 -17.91
C MET A 476 -15.96 22.06 -18.20
N LYS A 477 -14.70 21.98 -17.76
CA LYS A 477 -13.67 23.00 -18.01
C LYS A 477 -12.52 22.43 -18.82
N ALA A 478 -11.88 23.27 -19.63
CA ALA A 478 -10.69 22.90 -20.39
C ALA A 478 -9.61 22.31 -19.47
N GLY A 479 -9.03 21.20 -19.89
CA GLY A 479 -8.04 20.45 -19.13
C GLY A 479 -8.62 19.47 -18.11
N GLN A 480 -9.92 19.43 -17.86
CA GLN A 480 -10.56 18.37 -17.11
C GLN A 480 -10.57 17.07 -17.92
N GLU A 481 -10.63 15.94 -17.21
CA GLU A 481 -10.50 14.62 -17.79
C GLU A 481 -11.67 13.72 -17.41
N PHE A 482 -12.04 12.79 -18.31
CA PHE A 482 -13.10 11.83 -18.03
C PHE A 482 -12.90 10.51 -18.79
N LYS A 483 -13.65 9.50 -18.38
CA LYS A 483 -13.82 8.20 -19.06
C LYS A 483 -15.29 7.79 -19.05
N VAL A 484 -15.62 6.81 -19.88
CA VAL A 484 -16.90 6.11 -19.82
C VAL A 484 -16.65 4.71 -19.25
N ARG A 485 -17.48 4.30 -18.25
CA ARG A 485 -17.34 2.98 -17.63
C ARG A 485 -18.70 2.31 -17.43
N MET A 486 -18.68 0.96 -17.32
CA MET A 486 -19.87 0.14 -17.09
C MET A 486 -19.97 -0.27 -15.63
N GLY A 487 -21.18 -0.23 -15.08
CA GLY A 487 -21.48 -0.75 -13.74
C GLY A 487 -20.80 -0.01 -12.59
N ALA A 488 -20.41 1.27 -12.81
CA ALA A 488 -19.59 2.03 -11.86
C ALA A 488 -18.28 1.30 -11.44
N ALA A 489 -17.81 0.37 -12.28
CA ALA A 489 -16.60 -0.41 -12.09
C ALA A 489 -15.54 -0.09 -13.15
N TRP A 490 -14.30 -0.50 -12.93
CA TRP A 490 -13.21 -0.24 -13.87
C TRP A 490 -12.92 -1.42 -14.81
N ASP A 491 -13.60 -2.57 -14.64
CA ASP A 491 -13.42 -3.76 -15.47
C ASP A 491 -13.70 -3.52 -16.95
N VAL A 492 -14.73 -2.71 -17.22
CA VAL A 492 -15.07 -2.29 -18.58
C VAL A 492 -15.15 -0.78 -18.63
N ASN A 493 -14.14 -0.17 -19.20
CA ASN A 493 -14.07 1.28 -19.37
C ASN A 493 -13.43 1.63 -20.72
N PHE A 494 -13.77 2.80 -21.26
CA PHE A 494 -13.23 3.34 -22.49
C PHE A 494 -12.74 4.77 -22.27
N GLY A 495 -11.57 5.06 -22.82
CA GLY A 495 -10.93 6.35 -22.77
C GLY A 495 -10.76 7.01 -24.14
N ALA A 496 -9.68 7.76 -24.30
CA ALA A 496 -9.34 8.45 -25.54
C ALA A 496 -9.29 7.47 -26.73
N ASN A 497 -9.74 7.91 -27.89
CA ASN A 497 -9.83 7.12 -29.11
C ASN A 497 -10.76 5.89 -29.02
N GLY A 498 -11.56 5.76 -27.95
CA GLY A 498 -12.41 4.60 -27.74
C GLY A 498 -11.63 3.35 -27.34
N GLU A 499 -10.42 3.48 -26.84
CA GLU A 499 -9.60 2.34 -26.39
C GLU A 499 -10.08 1.83 -25.04
N ALA A 500 -10.25 0.50 -24.92
CA ALA A 500 -10.57 -0.15 -23.66
C ALA A 500 -9.40 0.01 -22.68
N GLY A 501 -9.68 0.55 -21.49
CA GLY A 501 -8.63 0.90 -20.52
C GLY A 501 -7.68 2.01 -20.96
N GLY A 502 -7.98 2.72 -22.09
CA GLY A 502 -7.11 3.74 -22.69
C GLY A 502 -6.94 4.99 -21.82
N ALA A 503 -6.14 5.95 -22.30
CA ALA A 503 -5.90 7.23 -21.65
C ALA A 503 -7.21 8.02 -21.40
N ASN A 504 -7.18 8.93 -20.42
CA ASN A 504 -8.33 9.79 -20.15
C ASN A 504 -8.64 10.71 -21.36
N ILE A 505 -9.91 11.02 -21.52
CA ILE A 505 -10.36 11.99 -22.53
C ILE A 505 -10.25 13.38 -21.91
N VAL A 506 -9.48 14.27 -22.56
CA VAL A 506 -9.27 15.64 -22.09
C VAL A 506 -10.33 16.56 -22.68
N VAL A 507 -10.96 17.39 -21.85
CA VAL A 507 -11.91 18.42 -22.27
C VAL A 507 -11.12 19.58 -22.88
N GLU A 508 -11.42 19.95 -24.14
CA GLU A 508 -10.66 20.96 -24.87
C GLU A 508 -11.08 22.41 -24.54
N ALA A 509 -12.36 22.63 -24.19
CA ALA A 509 -12.89 23.95 -23.93
C ALA A 509 -13.96 23.95 -22.82
N ASP A 510 -14.07 25.09 -22.12
CA ASP A 510 -15.12 25.30 -21.12
C ASP A 510 -16.50 25.23 -21.76
N GLY A 511 -17.47 24.57 -21.11
CA GLY A 511 -18.83 24.49 -21.58
C GLY A 511 -19.69 23.50 -20.81
N THR A 512 -20.96 23.42 -21.21
CA THR A 512 -21.86 22.36 -20.76
C THR A 512 -22.00 21.35 -21.89
N TYR A 513 -21.74 20.09 -21.63
CA TYR A 513 -21.71 19.04 -22.64
C TYR A 513 -22.55 17.84 -22.22
N LYS A 514 -23.13 17.18 -23.23
CA LYS A 514 -23.54 15.78 -23.13
C LYS A 514 -22.43 14.89 -23.66
N VAL A 515 -22.12 13.82 -22.95
CA VAL A 515 -21.23 12.77 -23.46
C VAL A 515 -22.09 11.77 -24.25
N VAL A 516 -21.74 11.54 -25.49
CA VAL A 516 -22.39 10.53 -26.34
C VAL A 516 -21.40 9.41 -26.59
N PHE A 517 -21.75 8.20 -26.16
CA PHE A 517 -20.96 6.98 -26.26
C PHE A 517 -21.66 5.96 -27.16
N VAL A 518 -20.97 5.47 -28.19
CA VAL A 518 -21.46 4.45 -29.10
C VAL A 518 -20.63 3.19 -28.99
N TRP A 519 -21.27 2.09 -28.66
CA TRP A 519 -20.63 0.80 -28.41
C TRP A 519 -21.35 -0.32 -29.15
N ASP A 520 -20.60 -1.34 -29.63
CA ASP A 520 -21.16 -2.43 -30.45
C ASP A 520 -21.96 -3.48 -29.64
N GLY A 521 -21.95 -3.34 -28.30
CA GLY A 521 -22.60 -4.27 -27.38
C GLY A 521 -21.73 -5.45 -26.97
N GLU A 522 -20.50 -5.57 -27.47
CA GLU A 522 -19.59 -6.67 -27.17
C GLU A 522 -18.22 -6.17 -26.67
N SER A 523 -17.44 -5.50 -27.49
CA SER A 523 -16.06 -5.19 -27.14
C SER A 523 -15.50 -3.90 -27.76
N VAL A 524 -16.19 -3.28 -28.72
CA VAL A 524 -15.64 -2.15 -29.47
C VAL A 524 -16.41 -0.87 -29.19
N CYS A 525 -15.74 0.13 -28.65
CA CYS A 525 -16.22 1.50 -28.64
C CYS A 525 -16.06 2.11 -30.04
N THR A 526 -17.15 2.52 -30.64
CA THR A 526 -17.14 3.18 -31.96
C THR A 526 -16.81 4.66 -31.83
N SER A 527 -17.33 5.34 -30.82
CA SER A 527 -17.03 6.76 -30.55
C SER A 527 -17.39 7.17 -29.12
N ILE A 528 -16.65 8.14 -28.59
CA ILE A 528 -17.02 8.95 -27.44
C ILE A 528 -16.92 10.41 -27.88
N THR A 529 -18.02 11.16 -27.82
CA THR A 529 -18.08 12.55 -28.30
C THR A 529 -18.70 13.47 -27.26
N LEU A 530 -18.15 14.69 -27.16
CA LEU A 530 -18.74 15.80 -26.41
C LEU A 530 -19.66 16.61 -27.32
N VAL A 531 -20.94 16.69 -26.95
CA VAL A 531 -21.96 17.48 -27.69
C VAL A 531 -22.29 18.71 -26.84
N PRO A 532 -21.94 19.93 -27.29
CA PRO A 532 -22.25 21.13 -26.51
C PRO A 532 -23.76 21.33 -26.39
N VAL A 533 -24.16 21.80 -25.19
CA VAL A 533 -25.56 22.17 -24.89
C VAL A 533 -25.62 23.69 -24.82
N GLU A 534 -26.51 24.30 -25.64
CA GLU A 534 -26.71 25.75 -25.68
C GLU A 534 -27.39 26.30 -24.40
#